data_5cb3a950691d537f2364ab857a09a526
#
_entry.id   5cb3a950691d537f2364ab857a09a526
#
_cell.length_a   1.000
_cell.length_b   1.000
_cell.length_c   1.000
_cell.angle_alpha   90.00
_cell.angle_beta   90.00
_cell.angle_gamma   90.00
#
_symmetry.space_group_name_H-M   'P 1'
#
loop_
_entity.id
_entity.type
_entity.pdbx_description
1 polymer ?
#
loop_
_entity_poly.entity_id
_entity_poly.type
_entity_poly.pdbx_seq_one_letter_code
_entity_poly.pdbx_strand_id
1 'polypeptide(L)'
;MFAMNTAYHSIVKILVNSDGSAGTGVAFTTGLNAPDGVAVDGDDNLWVVANQEDEIVVVDPTGKVIAKRGNFNGLTDDGSIDGLLFAASLSFSPNGKVLYVTNLALYLPFAGPANRR
;
A
#
# COMPACT_ATOMS: atom_id res chain seq x y z
N MET A 1 -9.20 -3.85 13.80
CA MET A 1 -9.33 -3.13 12.50
C MET A 1 -8.12 -2.24 12.31
N PHE A 2 -7.67 -2.08 11.06
CA PHE A 2 -6.57 -1.17 10.70
C PHE A 2 -7.10 -0.08 9.77
N ALA A 3 -6.65 1.14 9.99
CA ALA A 3 -6.95 2.30 9.15
C ALA A 3 -5.65 2.91 8.64
N MET A 4 -5.57 3.09 7.32
CA MET A 4 -4.45 3.76 6.68
C MET A 4 -4.65 5.27 6.78
N ASN A 5 -3.68 5.97 7.33
CA ASN A 5 -3.70 7.43 7.41
C ASN A 5 -2.67 8.00 6.46
N THR A 6 -3.09 8.20 5.23
CA THR A 6 -2.24 8.63 4.10
C THR A 6 -1.54 9.96 4.40
N ALA A 7 -2.27 10.94 4.92
CA ALA A 7 -1.74 12.29 5.18
C ALA A 7 -0.73 12.33 6.34
N TYR A 8 -0.86 11.43 7.31
CA TYR A 8 0.05 11.36 8.46
C TYR A 8 1.03 10.20 8.40
N HIS A 9 1.15 9.54 7.24
CA HIS A 9 2.15 8.52 6.99
C HIS A 9 2.14 7.37 8.02
N SER A 10 0.96 6.93 8.44
CA SER A 10 0.81 5.98 9.55
C SER A 10 -0.32 4.98 9.35
N ILE A 11 -0.23 3.87 10.06
CA ILE A 11 -1.30 2.91 10.26
C ILE A 11 -1.83 3.07 11.67
N VAL A 12 -3.15 3.15 11.82
CA VAL A 12 -3.84 3.19 13.10
C VAL A 12 -4.50 1.85 13.34
N LYS A 13 -4.23 1.23 14.48
CA LYS A 13 -4.94 0.04 14.95
C LYS A 13 -6.11 0.48 15.83
N ILE A 14 -7.31 0.07 15.45
CA ILE A 14 -8.55 0.40 16.17
C ILE A 14 -9.11 -0.90 16.74
N LEU A 15 -9.33 -0.94 18.04
CA LEU A 15 -10.04 -2.03 18.69
C LEU A 15 -11.50 -2.04 18.21
N VAL A 16 -12.05 -3.23 18.07
CA VAL A 16 -13.49 -3.41 17.81
C VAL A 16 -14.09 -4.02 19.06
N ASN A 17 -15.04 -3.31 19.64
CA ASN A 17 -15.75 -3.74 20.83
C ASN A 17 -16.68 -4.92 20.51
N SER A 18 -17.15 -5.65 21.54
CA SER A 18 -18.02 -6.81 21.36
C SER A 18 -19.37 -6.49 20.71
N ASP A 19 -19.82 -5.25 20.81
CA ASP A 19 -21.05 -4.73 20.16
C ASP A 19 -20.80 -4.23 18.72
N GLY A 20 -19.55 -4.36 18.20
CA GLY A 20 -19.14 -3.90 16.87
C GLY A 20 -18.78 -2.43 16.78
N SER A 21 -18.88 -1.66 17.86
CA SER A 21 -18.47 -0.26 17.88
C SER A 21 -16.95 -0.09 17.85
N ALA A 22 -16.48 1.06 17.36
CA ALA A 22 -15.08 1.40 17.38
C ALA A 22 -14.60 1.71 18.82
N GLY A 23 -13.53 1.05 19.22
CA GLY A 23 -12.79 1.39 20.42
C GLY A 23 -11.70 2.43 20.17
N THR A 24 -10.74 2.51 21.08
CA THR A 24 -9.61 3.44 20.97
C THR A 24 -8.71 3.08 19.78
N GLY A 25 -8.36 4.09 18.98
CA GLY A 25 -7.33 3.99 17.95
C GLY A 25 -5.94 4.32 18.53
N VAL A 26 -4.95 3.51 18.18
CA VAL A 26 -3.55 3.73 18.54
C VAL A 26 -2.66 3.66 17.30
N ALA A 27 -1.59 4.45 17.28
CA ALA A 27 -0.60 4.33 16.22
C ALA A 27 0.02 2.93 16.25
N PHE A 28 -0.05 2.23 15.12
CA PHE A 28 0.49 0.89 14.96
C PHE A 28 1.85 0.91 14.26
N THR A 29 1.94 1.65 13.17
CA THR A 29 3.17 1.85 12.40
C THR A 29 3.20 3.29 11.91
N THR A 30 4.37 3.90 11.91
CA THR A 30 4.60 5.26 11.42
C THR A 30 5.73 5.28 10.39
N GLY A 31 5.84 6.38 9.62
CA GLY A 31 6.91 6.56 8.64
C GLY A 31 6.71 5.78 7.34
N LEU A 32 5.47 5.35 7.04
CA LEU A 32 5.10 4.78 5.75
C LEU A 32 4.70 5.91 4.81
N ASN A 33 5.36 6.04 3.68
CA ASN A 33 5.10 7.17 2.77
C ASN A 33 3.74 7.03 2.06
N ALA A 34 2.74 7.77 2.56
CA ALA A 34 1.36 7.78 2.09
C ALA A 34 0.73 6.36 1.98
N PRO A 35 0.55 5.63 3.11
CA PRO A 35 -0.10 4.33 3.09
C PRO A 35 -1.54 4.46 2.60
N ASP A 36 -1.94 3.58 1.67
CA ASP A 36 -3.26 3.58 1.05
C ASP A 36 -3.92 2.20 1.19
N GLY A 37 -3.91 1.35 0.17
CA GLY A 37 -4.50 0.01 0.24
C GLY A 37 -3.75 -0.93 1.18
N VAL A 38 -4.48 -1.88 1.77
CA VAL A 38 -3.92 -2.91 2.65
C VAL A 38 -4.58 -4.26 2.43
N ALA A 39 -3.79 -5.33 2.49
CA ALA A 39 -4.27 -6.71 2.60
C ALA A 39 -3.51 -7.43 3.72
N VAL A 40 -4.10 -8.49 4.25
CA VAL A 40 -3.53 -9.31 5.33
C VAL A 40 -3.18 -10.67 4.77
N ASP A 41 -1.98 -11.16 5.04
CA ASP A 41 -1.56 -12.51 4.66
C ASP A 41 -1.91 -13.57 5.72
N GLY A 42 -1.56 -14.83 5.45
CA GLY A 42 -1.86 -15.94 6.35
C GLY A 42 -1.09 -15.94 7.67
N ASP A 43 -0.06 -15.11 7.80
CA ASP A 43 0.76 -14.93 9.01
C ASP A 43 0.39 -13.64 9.76
N ASP A 44 -0.75 -13.03 9.42
CA ASP A 44 -1.25 -11.75 9.96
C ASP A 44 -0.34 -10.54 9.67
N ASN A 45 0.55 -10.63 8.68
CA ASN A 45 1.29 -9.46 8.23
C ASN A 45 0.38 -8.55 7.37
N LEU A 46 0.56 -7.25 7.52
CA LEU A 46 -0.07 -6.24 6.68
C LEU A 46 0.80 -5.96 5.47
N TRP A 47 0.26 -6.17 4.27
CA TRP A 47 0.84 -5.74 3.02
C TRP A 47 0.21 -4.42 2.64
N VAL A 48 0.98 -3.34 2.66
CA VAL A 48 0.49 -1.96 2.57
C VAL A 48 1.11 -1.28 1.36
N VAL A 49 0.29 -0.67 0.55
CA VAL A 49 0.76 0.18 -0.54
C VAL A 49 1.34 1.47 0.06
N ALA A 50 2.62 1.73 -0.16
CA ALA A 50 3.26 3.04 0.09
C ALA A 50 3.19 3.85 -1.21
N ASN A 51 2.09 4.56 -1.35
CA ASN A 51 1.63 5.17 -2.59
C ASN A 51 2.66 6.14 -3.23
N GLN A 52 3.35 6.95 -2.42
CA GLN A 52 4.32 7.95 -2.91
C GLN A 52 5.76 7.41 -3.05
N GLU A 53 5.99 6.16 -2.70
CA GLU A 53 7.31 5.50 -2.88
C GLU A 53 7.28 4.41 -3.96
N ASP A 54 6.13 4.22 -4.63
CA ASP A 54 5.96 3.20 -5.66
C ASP A 54 6.35 1.80 -5.18
N GLU A 55 6.03 1.50 -3.90
CA GLU A 55 6.39 0.23 -3.27
C GLU A 55 5.26 -0.34 -2.40
N ILE A 56 5.42 -1.61 -2.05
CA ILE A 56 4.61 -2.32 -1.05
C ILE A 56 5.49 -2.57 0.16
N VAL A 57 4.99 -2.18 1.33
CA VAL A 57 5.64 -2.39 2.62
C VAL A 57 4.94 -3.51 3.36
N VAL A 58 5.70 -4.46 3.88
CA VAL A 58 5.16 -5.56 4.70
C VAL A 58 5.44 -5.25 6.16
N VAL A 59 4.39 -5.22 6.97
CA VAL A 59 4.43 -4.90 8.39
C VAL A 59 3.97 -6.13 9.17
N ASP A 60 4.77 -6.58 10.12
CA ASP A 60 4.43 -7.73 10.95
C ASP A 60 3.34 -7.41 12.01
N PRO A 61 2.79 -8.43 12.71
CA PRO A 61 1.75 -8.21 13.73
C PRO A 61 2.15 -7.32 14.91
N THR A 62 3.44 -7.03 15.07
CA THR A 62 3.95 -6.11 16.10
C THR A 62 4.03 -4.66 15.63
N GLY A 63 3.81 -4.39 14.34
CA GLY A 63 3.92 -3.06 13.75
C GLY A 63 5.30 -2.76 13.15
N LYS A 64 6.19 -3.75 13.06
CA LYS A 64 7.53 -3.60 12.49
C LYS A 64 7.51 -3.85 10.99
N VAL A 65 8.17 -2.98 10.22
CA VAL A 65 8.42 -3.21 8.79
C VAL A 65 9.44 -4.33 8.63
N ILE A 66 9.06 -5.40 7.95
CA ILE A 66 9.89 -6.60 7.73
C ILE A 66 10.32 -6.79 6.27
N ALA A 67 9.64 -6.16 5.32
CA ALA A 67 10.01 -6.23 3.91
C ALA A 67 9.47 -5.03 3.13
N LYS A 68 10.12 -4.77 1.99
CA LYS A 68 9.67 -3.85 0.95
C LYS A 68 9.72 -4.56 -0.40
N ARG A 69 8.76 -4.30 -1.28
CA ARG A 69 8.61 -4.97 -2.58
C ARG A 69 8.11 -3.99 -3.63
N GLY A 70 8.59 -4.19 -4.85
CA GLY A 70 8.20 -3.39 -6.00
C GLY A 70 8.97 -2.07 -6.08
N ASN A 71 8.89 -1.46 -7.24
CA ASN A 71 9.50 -0.17 -7.58
C ASN A 71 8.93 0.29 -8.92
N PHE A 72 9.12 1.54 -9.26
CA PHE A 72 8.88 2.07 -10.59
C PHE A 72 10.13 1.92 -11.44
N ASN A 73 10.04 1.20 -12.57
CA ASN A 73 11.16 0.96 -13.48
C ASN A 73 11.10 1.82 -14.75
N GLY A 74 10.06 2.63 -14.90
CA GLY A 74 9.85 3.46 -16.07
C GLY A 74 8.61 3.07 -16.87
N LEU A 75 8.63 3.41 -18.15
CA LEU A 75 7.59 3.03 -19.11
C LEU A 75 8.19 2.08 -20.16
N THR A 76 7.41 1.12 -20.57
CA THR A 76 7.71 0.25 -21.71
C THR A 76 7.55 1.01 -23.04
N ASP A 77 7.99 0.42 -24.15
CA ASP A 77 7.94 1.04 -25.49
C ASP A 77 6.51 1.36 -25.95
N ASP A 78 5.53 0.61 -25.46
CA ASP A 78 4.09 0.85 -25.75
C ASP A 78 3.46 1.89 -24.81
N GLY A 79 4.23 2.45 -23.87
CA GLY A 79 3.79 3.44 -22.89
C GLY A 79 3.13 2.85 -21.64
N SER A 80 3.16 1.53 -21.47
CA SER A 80 2.69 0.86 -20.24
C SER A 80 3.67 1.12 -19.09
N ILE A 81 3.17 1.04 -17.86
CA ILE A 81 3.99 1.18 -16.66
C ILE A 81 4.76 -0.12 -16.43
N ASP A 82 6.08 -0.02 -16.24
CA ASP A 82 6.91 -1.11 -15.76
C ASP A 82 7.06 -0.99 -14.24
N GLY A 83 6.44 -1.93 -13.51
CA GLY A 83 6.40 -1.95 -12.06
C GLY A 83 5.23 -1.19 -11.45
N LEU A 84 5.50 -0.46 -10.37
CA LEU A 84 4.51 0.30 -9.62
C LEU A 84 4.65 1.79 -9.92
N LEU A 85 3.53 2.45 -10.13
CA LEU A 85 3.46 3.92 -10.21
C LEU A 85 2.23 4.41 -9.46
N PHE A 86 2.47 5.05 -8.34
CA PHE A 86 1.42 5.57 -7.48
C PHE A 86 0.37 4.48 -7.20
N ALA A 87 0.84 3.33 -6.72
CA ALA A 87 -0.04 2.20 -6.43
C ALA A 87 -1.07 2.59 -5.36
N ALA A 88 -2.30 2.11 -5.50
CA ALA A 88 -3.41 2.52 -4.65
C ALA A 88 -4.02 1.39 -3.84
N SER A 89 -4.15 0.20 -4.42
CA SER A 89 -4.80 -0.92 -3.75
C SER A 89 -4.14 -2.24 -4.10
N LEU A 90 -4.40 -3.25 -3.27
CA LEU A 90 -3.90 -4.60 -3.48
C LEU A 90 -4.84 -5.65 -2.90
N SER A 91 -4.78 -6.87 -3.43
CA SER A 91 -5.55 -8.01 -2.96
C SER A 91 -4.83 -9.31 -3.27
N PHE A 92 -4.87 -10.25 -2.34
CA PHE A 92 -4.39 -11.60 -2.61
C PHE A 92 -5.39 -12.42 -3.43
N SER A 93 -4.86 -13.34 -4.25
CA SER A 93 -5.67 -14.41 -4.83
C SER A 93 -6.23 -15.31 -3.72
N PRO A 94 -7.31 -16.07 -3.98
CA PRO A 94 -7.93 -16.94 -2.96
C PRO A 94 -6.97 -17.96 -2.34
N ASN A 95 -5.95 -18.39 -3.08
CA ASN A 95 -4.92 -19.34 -2.58
C ASN A 95 -3.70 -18.63 -1.96
N GLY A 96 -3.70 -17.30 -1.85
CA GLY A 96 -2.62 -16.50 -1.26
C GLY A 96 -1.31 -16.46 -2.06
N LYS A 97 -1.27 -17.00 -3.29
CA LYS A 97 -0.02 -17.13 -4.06
C LYS A 97 0.27 -15.98 -5.00
N VAL A 98 -0.74 -15.16 -5.30
CA VAL A 98 -0.63 -14.01 -6.20
C VAL A 98 -1.13 -12.78 -5.47
N LEU A 99 -0.39 -11.70 -5.57
CA LEU A 99 -0.81 -10.39 -5.10
C LEU A 99 -1.12 -9.51 -6.31
N TYR A 100 -2.36 -9.09 -6.43
CA TYR A 100 -2.80 -8.11 -7.44
C TYR A 100 -2.65 -6.71 -6.88
N VAL A 101 -2.04 -5.82 -7.65
CA VAL A 101 -1.83 -4.43 -7.27
C VAL A 101 -2.37 -3.52 -8.37
N THR A 102 -3.08 -2.46 -7.99
CA THR A 102 -3.58 -1.46 -8.93
C THR A 102 -2.75 -0.19 -8.85
N ASN A 103 -2.29 0.30 -10.00
CA ASN A 103 -1.63 1.60 -10.13
C ASN A 103 -2.67 2.69 -10.37
N LEU A 104 -2.60 3.77 -9.59
CA LEU A 104 -3.39 4.97 -9.82
C LEU A 104 -2.78 5.85 -10.93
N ALA A 105 -1.45 5.77 -11.08
CA ALA A 105 -0.69 6.41 -12.14
C ALA A 105 -0.92 7.93 -12.27
N LEU A 106 -1.15 8.63 -11.16
CA LEU A 106 -1.50 10.06 -11.14
C LEU A 106 -0.40 10.96 -11.74
N TYR A 107 0.83 10.53 -11.70
CA TYR A 107 1.96 11.33 -12.21
C TYR A 107 2.03 11.43 -13.72
N LEU A 108 1.40 10.55 -14.46
CA LEU A 108 1.43 10.57 -15.91
C LEU A 108 0.84 11.87 -16.52
N PRO A 109 -0.25 12.46 -15.99
CA PRO A 109 -0.76 13.73 -16.47
C PRO A 109 0.13 14.93 -16.15
N PHE A 110 0.95 14.83 -15.10
CA PHE A 110 1.84 15.90 -14.64
C PHE A 110 3.26 15.75 -15.18
N ALA A 111 3.63 14.57 -15.68
CA ALA A 111 4.84 14.40 -16.44
C ALA A 111 4.71 15.19 -17.74
N GLY A 112 5.67 16.05 -18.03
CA GLY A 112 5.68 16.86 -19.26
C GLY A 112 5.56 16.00 -20.53
N PRO A 113 5.41 16.60 -21.72
CA PRO A 113 5.16 15.88 -22.97
C PRO A 113 6.16 14.75 -23.30
N ALA A 114 7.36 14.82 -22.76
CA ALA A 114 8.40 13.82 -22.95
C ALA A 114 8.12 12.48 -22.24
N ASN A 115 7.26 12.47 -21.23
CA ASN A 115 6.92 11.29 -20.43
C ASN A 115 5.54 10.71 -20.72
N ARG A 116 4.86 11.21 -21.75
CA ARG A 116 3.55 10.70 -22.21
C ARG A 116 3.67 9.66 -23.33
N ARG A 117 4.84 9.15 -23.53
CA ARG A 117 5.07 8.15 -24.59
C ARG A 117 4.95 6.74 -24.07
#